data_9be44d95006d65b476c75c4fc0116bbd
#
_entry.id   9be44d95006d65b476c75c4fc0116bbd
#
_cell.length_a   1.000
_cell.length_b   1.000
_cell.length_c   1.000
_cell.angle_alpha   90.00
_cell.angle_beta   90.00
_cell.angle_gamma   90.00
#
_symmetry.space_group_name_H-M   'P 1'
#
loop_
_entity.id
_entity.type
_entity.pdbx_description
1 polymer ?
#
loop_
_entity_poly.entity_id
_entity_poly.type
_entity_poly.pdbx_seq_one_letter_code
_entity_poly.pdbx_strand_id
1 'polypeptide(L)'
;VNSSLQTKRLALQFDVTAAAGFGEPMQLAVELLLPLGKAPALLFVCIPGGGMNRRYFDLPTPEGEAEVSFARTMLEKGHAVLLIDPIGVGDSSKPSDPYELHPERAAAANAEAISQIVEGLRAGTMMENFPPAPDMRIVGAAHSYGALLMVLHEAKTPIYDGVCLMGFHTCGLPVQINEEDRALDPLYAREHLIDLSRKRFTMSTITMTPSPSKRPVSAVSATDVIYLTSSYMMMLPELATPDAAAIKTPVMLVLGDGDLHPDTHATPAAYSGSSDVTLIVLSETRHNHFVYPSRTYLFERVARWAASL
;
A
#
# COMPACT_ATOMS: atom_id res chain seq x y z
N VAL A 1 -26.98 10.74 -22.76
CA VAL A 1 -25.92 11.76 -22.79
C VAL A 1 -24.92 11.33 -21.73
N ASN A 2 -23.84 10.64 -22.12
CA ASN A 2 -22.72 10.38 -21.22
C ASN A 2 -21.99 11.72 -21.02
N SER A 3 -22.31 12.44 -19.93
CA SER A 3 -21.40 13.48 -19.48
C SER A 3 -20.14 12.76 -18.98
N SER A 4 -19.04 12.89 -19.72
CA SER A 4 -17.75 12.41 -19.23
C SER A 4 -17.51 13.02 -17.84
N LEU A 5 -17.26 12.16 -16.86
CA LEU A 5 -16.95 12.59 -15.49
C LEU A 5 -15.76 13.55 -15.56
N GLN A 6 -15.98 14.80 -15.18
CA GLN A 6 -14.86 15.75 -15.06
C GLN A 6 -14.03 15.37 -13.82
N THR A 7 -12.73 15.39 -13.99
CA THR A 7 -11.80 14.99 -12.94
C THR A 7 -10.69 16.01 -12.76
N LYS A 8 -10.12 16.06 -11.57
CA LYS A 8 -8.95 16.88 -11.25
C LYS A 8 -7.86 16.02 -10.63
N ARG A 9 -6.63 16.27 -11.02
CA ARG A 9 -5.43 15.69 -10.42
C ARG A 9 -4.64 16.79 -9.72
N LEU A 10 -4.31 16.58 -8.44
CA LEU A 10 -3.53 17.48 -7.62
C LEU A 10 -2.25 16.76 -7.19
N ALA A 11 -1.09 17.29 -7.57
CA ALA A 11 0.19 16.86 -7.02
C ALA A 11 0.48 17.70 -5.76
N LEU A 12 0.67 17.03 -4.64
CA LEU A 12 0.83 17.66 -3.33
C LEU A 12 2.07 17.09 -2.63
N GLN A 13 2.65 17.89 -1.74
CA GLN A 13 3.70 17.47 -0.83
C GLN A 13 3.36 17.89 0.60
N PHE A 14 3.63 17.00 1.55
CA PHE A 14 3.37 17.23 2.98
C PHE A 14 4.66 17.13 3.76
N ASP A 15 4.90 18.10 4.65
CA ASP A 15 5.97 17.99 5.63
C ASP A 15 5.59 16.93 6.68
N VAL A 16 6.34 15.84 6.68
CA VAL A 16 6.15 14.70 7.58
C VAL A 16 7.37 14.50 8.50
N THR A 17 8.23 15.51 8.60
CA THR A 17 9.50 15.46 9.35
C THR A 17 9.30 14.97 10.78
N ALA A 18 8.33 15.55 11.50
CA ALA A 18 8.07 15.19 12.89
C ALA A 18 7.50 13.76 13.03
N ALA A 19 6.57 13.38 12.16
CA ALA A 19 5.94 12.05 12.17
C ALA A 19 6.92 10.94 11.77
N ALA A 20 7.74 11.19 10.76
CA ALA A 20 8.72 10.23 10.25
C ALA A 20 9.91 10.01 11.22
N GLY A 21 10.33 11.03 11.97
CA GLY A 21 11.33 10.91 13.04
C GLY A 21 12.74 10.52 12.58
N PHE A 22 13.14 10.93 11.35
CA PHE A 22 14.50 10.64 10.84
C PHE A 22 15.57 11.64 11.33
N GLY A 23 15.18 12.73 11.99
CA GLY A 23 16.12 13.78 12.40
C GLY A 23 16.59 14.71 11.28
N GLU A 24 16.02 14.56 10.09
CA GLU A 24 16.24 15.38 8.90
C GLU A 24 14.90 15.71 8.23
N PRO A 25 14.83 16.79 7.41
CA PRO A 25 13.57 17.18 6.76
C PRO A 25 13.03 16.09 5.82
N MET A 26 11.74 15.75 5.99
CA MET A 26 11.05 14.73 5.20
C MET A 26 9.78 15.29 4.58
N GLN A 27 9.67 15.15 3.26
CA GLN A 27 8.48 15.50 2.48
C GLN A 27 7.87 14.24 1.89
N LEU A 28 6.57 14.06 2.03
CA LEU A 28 5.81 12.98 1.41
C LEU A 28 5.07 13.51 0.18
N ALA A 29 5.34 12.91 -0.98
CA ALA A 29 4.70 13.26 -2.25
C ALA A 29 3.49 12.37 -2.49
N VAL A 30 2.38 13.00 -2.92
CA VAL A 30 1.15 12.31 -3.26
C VAL A 30 0.51 12.88 -4.51
N GLU A 31 -0.36 12.11 -5.15
CA GLU A 31 -1.33 12.60 -6.11
C GLU A 31 -2.75 12.31 -5.63
N LEU A 32 -3.56 13.36 -5.57
CA LEU A 32 -4.98 13.25 -5.24
C LEU A 32 -5.81 13.42 -6.52
N LEU A 33 -6.59 12.40 -6.86
CA LEU A 33 -7.50 12.38 -8.00
C LEU A 33 -8.94 12.56 -7.48
N LEU A 34 -9.62 13.57 -7.99
CA LEU A 34 -10.95 13.97 -7.53
C LEU A 34 -11.97 13.93 -8.67
N PRO A 35 -13.16 13.35 -8.46
CA PRO A 35 -14.31 13.60 -9.31
C PRO A 35 -14.79 15.03 -9.07
N LEU A 36 -15.13 15.76 -10.15
CA LEU A 36 -15.66 17.13 -10.03
C LEU A 36 -17.19 17.15 -10.01
N GLY A 37 -17.75 18.19 -9.39
CA GLY A 37 -19.20 18.47 -9.38
C GLY A 37 -19.99 17.67 -8.34
N LYS A 38 -19.40 16.71 -7.64
CA LYS A 38 -20.05 15.95 -6.56
C LYS A 38 -19.02 15.56 -5.50
N ALA A 39 -19.42 15.63 -4.23
CA ALA A 39 -18.62 15.10 -3.13
C ALA A 39 -18.42 13.59 -3.29
N PRO A 40 -17.19 13.05 -3.19
CA PRO A 40 -16.95 11.62 -3.26
C PRO A 40 -17.49 10.92 -2.00
N ALA A 41 -18.15 9.79 -2.19
CA ALA A 41 -18.61 8.96 -1.08
C ALA A 41 -17.48 8.13 -0.47
N LEU A 42 -16.46 7.82 -1.28
CA LEU A 42 -15.28 7.03 -0.87
C LEU A 42 -13.99 7.75 -1.28
N LEU A 43 -12.97 7.62 -0.43
CA LEU A 43 -11.57 7.89 -0.75
C LEU A 43 -10.81 6.57 -0.72
N PHE A 44 -10.21 6.17 -1.85
CA PHE A 44 -9.25 5.07 -1.88
C PHE A 44 -7.84 5.60 -1.58
N VAL A 45 -7.22 5.12 -0.52
CA VAL A 45 -5.83 5.42 -0.18
C VAL A 45 -4.94 4.30 -0.72
N CYS A 46 -4.10 4.60 -1.71
CA CYS A 46 -3.31 3.63 -2.46
C CYS A 46 -1.83 3.71 -2.08
N ILE A 47 -1.28 2.62 -1.55
CA ILE A 47 0.14 2.52 -1.15
C ILE A 47 0.80 1.37 -1.93
N PRO A 48 1.82 1.64 -2.77
CA PRO A 48 2.46 0.64 -3.62
C PRO A 48 3.40 -0.28 -2.86
N GLY A 49 3.79 -1.37 -3.52
CA GLY A 49 4.77 -2.34 -3.03
C GLY A 49 6.20 -1.81 -3.00
N GLY A 50 7.08 -2.57 -2.38
CA GLY A 50 8.51 -2.28 -2.33
C GLY A 50 9.12 -2.16 -3.72
N GLY A 51 9.97 -1.16 -3.93
CA GLY A 51 10.58 -0.88 -5.23
C GLY A 51 9.65 -0.23 -6.25
N MET A 52 8.42 0.12 -5.88
CA MET A 52 7.42 0.76 -6.74
C MET A 52 7.03 2.13 -6.23
N ASN A 53 6.62 3.01 -7.14
CA ASN A 53 6.03 4.30 -6.80
C ASN A 53 4.50 4.28 -7.00
N ARG A 54 3.85 5.40 -6.70
CA ARG A 54 2.39 5.60 -6.83
C ARG A 54 1.80 5.22 -8.18
N ARG A 55 2.60 5.23 -9.28
CA ARG A 55 2.15 4.87 -10.63
C ARG A 55 1.73 3.40 -10.74
N TYR A 56 2.08 2.54 -9.79
CA TYR A 56 1.58 1.16 -9.76
C TYR A 56 0.05 1.11 -9.76
N PHE A 57 -0.59 2.05 -9.07
CA PHE A 57 -2.06 2.14 -9.04
C PHE A 57 -2.67 2.92 -10.23
N ASP A 58 -1.84 3.56 -11.06
CA ASP A 58 -2.27 4.31 -12.25
C ASP A 58 -1.40 3.95 -13.46
N LEU A 59 -1.33 2.66 -13.76
CA LEU A 59 -0.60 2.16 -14.92
C LEU A 59 -1.23 2.69 -16.22
N PRO A 60 -0.41 3.05 -17.23
CA PRO A 60 -0.93 3.42 -18.55
C PRO A 60 -1.57 2.20 -19.22
N THR A 61 -2.78 2.38 -19.73
CA THR A 61 -3.49 1.34 -20.47
C THR A 61 -3.03 1.34 -21.93
N PRO A 62 -2.46 0.24 -22.44
CA PRO A 62 -2.11 0.13 -23.85
C PRO A 62 -3.34 0.21 -24.74
N GLU A 63 -3.16 0.73 -25.94
CA GLU A 63 -4.23 0.84 -26.93
C GLU A 63 -4.85 -0.54 -27.23
N GLY A 64 -6.18 -0.61 -27.25
CA GLY A 64 -6.93 -1.84 -27.51
C GLY A 64 -6.99 -2.83 -26.35
N GLU A 65 -6.45 -2.50 -25.19
CA GLU A 65 -6.55 -3.35 -23.99
C GLU A 65 -7.60 -2.84 -22.98
N ALA A 66 -8.06 -3.75 -22.12
CA ALA A 66 -8.89 -3.38 -20.98
C ALA A 66 -8.12 -2.49 -19.99
N GLU A 67 -8.82 -1.60 -19.30
CA GLU A 67 -8.22 -0.67 -18.32
C GLU A 67 -7.33 -1.39 -17.31
N VAL A 68 -6.14 -0.88 -17.12
CA VAL A 68 -5.14 -1.40 -16.19
C VAL A 68 -4.89 -0.46 -15.01
N SER A 69 -5.44 0.75 -15.03
CA SER A 69 -5.36 1.70 -13.92
C SER A 69 -6.47 1.44 -12.90
N PHE A 70 -6.07 1.02 -11.71
CA PHE A 70 -6.97 0.94 -10.56
C PHE A 70 -7.55 2.34 -10.24
N ALA A 71 -6.69 3.35 -10.24
CA ALA A 71 -7.08 4.71 -9.93
C ALA A 71 -8.15 5.25 -10.88
N ARG A 72 -7.99 5.04 -12.19
CA ARG A 72 -9.00 5.44 -13.19
C ARG A 72 -10.31 4.69 -13.00
N THR A 73 -10.23 3.38 -12.78
CA THR A 73 -11.44 2.57 -12.55
C THR A 73 -12.24 3.08 -11.34
N MET A 74 -11.58 3.43 -10.23
CA MET A 74 -12.27 3.97 -9.05
C MET A 74 -12.80 5.38 -9.29
N LEU A 75 -12.03 6.21 -9.98
CA LEU A 75 -12.43 7.57 -10.32
C LEU A 75 -13.66 7.60 -11.24
N GLU A 76 -13.74 6.71 -12.24
CA GLU A 76 -14.91 6.55 -13.12
C GLU A 76 -16.18 6.14 -12.37
N LYS A 77 -16.03 5.47 -11.24
CA LYS A 77 -17.14 5.13 -10.32
C LYS A 77 -17.51 6.31 -9.40
N GLY A 78 -16.85 7.47 -9.53
CA GLY A 78 -17.11 8.67 -8.75
C GLY A 78 -16.44 8.71 -7.38
N HIS A 79 -15.40 7.89 -7.17
CA HIS A 79 -14.62 7.87 -5.94
C HIS A 79 -13.38 8.76 -6.06
N ALA A 80 -12.93 9.33 -4.94
CA ALA A 80 -11.63 9.97 -4.85
C ALA A 80 -10.52 8.91 -4.69
N VAL A 81 -9.33 9.20 -5.21
CA VAL A 81 -8.17 8.31 -5.10
C VAL A 81 -6.94 9.09 -4.68
N LEU A 82 -6.31 8.66 -3.63
CA LEU A 82 -5.04 9.17 -3.12
C LEU A 82 -3.92 8.17 -3.44
N LEU A 83 -2.97 8.59 -4.24
CA LEU A 83 -1.80 7.82 -4.64
C LEU A 83 -0.58 8.33 -3.86
N ILE A 84 0.07 7.46 -3.09
CA ILE A 84 1.19 7.84 -2.21
C ILE A 84 2.50 7.29 -2.75
N ASP A 85 3.53 8.12 -2.77
CA ASP A 85 4.92 7.66 -2.79
C ASP A 85 5.39 7.56 -1.32
N PRO A 86 5.56 6.36 -0.75
CA PRO A 86 6.12 6.25 0.59
C PRO A 86 7.51 6.91 0.69
N ILE A 87 7.92 7.31 1.89
CA ILE A 87 9.29 7.81 2.11
C ILE A 87 10.31 6.83 1.52
N GLY A 88 11.27 7.35 0.80
CA GLY A 88 12.30 6.59 0.09
C GLY A 88 11.99 6.32 -1.39
N VAL A 89 10.80 6.66 -1.89
CA VAL A 89 10.35 6.33 -3.26
C VAL A 89 9.84 7.55 -4.01
N GLY A 90 9.97 7.50 -5.31
CA GLY A 90 9.39 8.47 -6.24
C GLY A 90 9.83 9.90 -5.93
N ASP A 91 8.85 10.78 -5.78
CA ASP A 91 9.06 12.20 -5.49
C ASP A 91 9.11 12.51 -3.98
N SER A 92 8.97 11.50 -3.11
CA SER A 92 9.13 11.66 -1.66
C SER A 92 10.60 11.75 -1.26
N SER A 93 10.86 12.37 -0.10
CA SER A 93 12.19 12.43 0.48
C SER A 93 12.79 11.05 0.71
N LYS A 94 14.10 10.98 0.63
CA LYS A 94 14.90 9.77 0.84
C LYS A 94 15.81 10.01 2.04
N PRO A 95 15.73 9.15 3.09
CA PRO A 95 16.62 9.31 4.24
C PRO A 95 18.07 9.11 3.81
N SER A 96 18.97 9.89 4.43
CA SER A 96 20.41 9.83 4.14
C SER A 96 21.02 8.48 4.47
N ASP A 97 20.46 7.78 5.44
CA ASP A 97 20.80 6.40 5.77
C ASP A 97 19.63 5.45 5.48
N PRO A 98 19.74 4.60 4.44
CA PRO A 98 18.65 3.70 4.05
C PRO A 98 18.31 2.63 5.09
N TYR A 99 19.20 2.34 6.04
CA TYR A 99 18.89 1.43 7.15
C TYR A 99 17.95 2.06 8.19
N GLU A 100 17.92 3.39 8.30
CA GLU A 100 16.99 4.09 9.18
C GLU A 100 15.55 4.06 8.67
N LEU A 101 15.30 3.61 7.43
CA LEU A 101 13.95 3.47 6.89
C LEU A 101 13.22 2.27 7.53
N HIS A 102 12.89 2.43 8.81
CA HIS A 102 12.05 1.50 9.54
C HIS A 102 10.59 1.60 9.06
N PRO A 103 9.87 0.47 8.81
CA PRO A 103 8.48 0.51 8.32
C PRO A 103 7.54 1.35 9.19
N GLU A 104 7.71 1.36 10.50
CA GLU A 104 6.87 2.16 11.41
C GLU A 104 7.04 3.68 11.17
N ARG A 105 8.25 4.15 10.84
CA ARG A 105 8.50 5.56 10.48
C ARG A 105 7.81 5.92 9.17
N ALA A 106 7.91 5.05 8.17
CA ALA A 106 7.24 5.24 6.89
C ALA A 106 5.70 5.19 7.04
N ALA A 107 5.18 4.29 7.87
CA ALA A 107 3.76 4.22 8.19
C ALA A 107 3.26 5.49 8.89
N ALA A 108 4.02 6.02 9.86
CA ALA A 108 3.69 7.26 10.55
C ALA A 108 3.70 8.48 9.60
N ALA A 109 4.67 8.55 8.69
CA ALA A 109 4.71 9.59 7.66
C ALA A 109 3.47 9.54 6.73
N ASN A 110 3.08 8.34 6.29
CA ASN A 110 1.87 8.15 5.51
C ASN A 110 0.61 8.58 6.29
N ALA A 111 0.51 8.18 7.56
CA ALA A 111 -0.61 8.51 8.44
C ALA A 111 -0.82 10.02 8.56
N GLU A 112 0.26 10.78 8.78
CA GLU A 112 0.24 12.24 8.87
C GLU A 112 -0.31 12.89 7.60
N ALA A 113 0.20 12.54 6.44
CA ALA A 113 -0.27 13.09 5.17
C ALA A 113 -1.73 12.70 4.86
N ILE A 114 -2.11 11.44 5.15
CA ILE A 114 -3.48 10.96 4.96
C ILE A 114 -4.45 11.75 5.83
N SER A 115 -4.11 11.99 7.10
CA SER A 115 -4.96 12.76 8.03
C SER A 115 -5.24 14.16 7.50
N GLN A 116 -4.20 14.88 7.08
CA GLN A 116 -4.34 16.23 6.51
C GLN A 116 -5.23 16.26 5.26
N ILE A 117 -5.09 15.27 4.38
CA ILE A 117 -5.91 15.16 3.17
C ILE A 117 -7.38 14.86 3.51
N VAL A 118 -7.61 13.92 4.42
CA VAL A 118 -8.97 13.55 4.86
C VAL A 118 -9.67 14.74 5.49
N GLU A 119 -9.00 15.49 6.37
CA GLU A 119 -9.51 16.71 6.98
C GLU A 119 -9.86 17.75 5.92
N GLY A 120 -8.95 17.98 4.95
CA GLY A 120 -9.16 18.91 3.86
C GLY A 120 -10.34 18.53 2.94
N LEU A 121 -10.50 17.24 2.62
CA LEU A 121 -11.62 16.75 1.82
C LEU A 121 -12.96 16.86 2.57
N ARG A 122 -12.97 16.49 3.84
CA ARG A 122 -14.18 16.60 4.68
C ARG A 122 -14.63 18.04 4.84
N ALA A 123 -13.68 18.97 5.00
CA ALA A 123 -13.94 20.41 5.09
C ALA A 123 -14.19 21.10 3.75
N GLY A 124 -13.89 20.46 2.61
CA GLY A 124 -13.99 21.07 1.28
C GLY A 124 -12.87 22.08 0.97
N THR A 125 -11.73 22.02 1.67
CA THR A 125 -10.63 23.00 1.56
C THR A 125 -9.48 22.55 0.65
N MET A 126 -9.54 21.35 0.09
CA MET A 126 -8.45 20.80 -0.76
C MET A 126 -8.27 21.55 -2.06
N MET A 127 -9.29 22.19 -2.57
CA MET A 127 -9.23 23.07 -3.75
C MET A 127 -10.44 24.04 -3.75
N GLU A 128 -10.29 25.12 -4.50
CA GLU A 128 -11.38 26.08 -4.67
C GLU A 128 -12.65 25.43 -5.26
N ASN A 129 -13.80 25.75 -4.70
CA ASN A 129 -15.12 25.22 -5.09
C ASN A 129 -15.27 23.68 -5.01
N PHE A 130 -14.43 23.00 -4.24
CA PHE A 130 -14.65 21.58 -3.95
C PHE A 130 -15.72 21.42 -2.87
N PRO A 131 -16.75 20.58 -3.07
CA PRO A 131 -17.79 20.40 -2.07
C PRO A 131 -17.25 19.65 -0.85
N PRO A 132 -17.60 20.05 0.38
CA PRO A 132 -17.29 19.29 1.59
C PRO A 132 -17.81 17.85 1.50
N ALA A 133 -17.03 16.90 2.01
CA ALA A 133 -17.36 15.48 2.05
C ALA A 133 -17.30 14.93 3.50
N PRO A 134 -18.13 15.42 4.44
CA PRO A 134 -18.02 15.10 5.87
C PRO A 134 -18.21 13.60 6.15
N ASP A 135 -19.08 12.92 5.40
CA ASP A 135 -19.42 11.52 5.56
C ASP A 135 -18.62 10.58 4.62
N MET A 136 -17.55 11.10 4.01
CA MET A 136 -16.70 10.32 3.12
C MET A 136 -16.01 9.20 3.89
N ARG A 137 -16.23 7.96 3.45
CA ARG A 137 -15.56 6.78 3.98
C ARG A 137 -14.16 6.62 3.36
N ILE A 138 -13.25 6.02 4.10
CA ILE A 138 -11.85 5.86 3.73
C ILE A 138 -11.55 4.38 3.57
N VAL A 139 -11.12 3.98 2.38
CA VAL A 139 -10.78 2.59 2.06
C VAL A 139 -9.29 2.50 1.72
N GLY A 140 -8.59 1.70 2.49
CA GLY A 140 -7.20 1.39 2.19
C GLY A 140 -7.10 0.40 1.02
N ALA A 141 -6.18 0.64 0.07
CA ALA A 141 -5.86 -0.28 -1.02
C ALA A 141 -4.33 -0.35 -1.17
N ALA A 142 -3.71 -1.36 -0.59
CA ALA A 142 -2.26 -1.41 -0.50
C ALA A 142 -1.68 -2.74 -1.01
N HIS A 143 -0.49 -2.66 -1.60
CA HIS A 143 0.18 -3.82 -2.19
C HIS A 143 1.50 -4.11 -1.47
N SER A 144 1.74 -5.39 -1.12
CA SER A 144 3.03 -5.88 -0.62
C SER A 144 3.58 -5.02 0.54
N TYR A 145 4.73 -4.38 0.38
CA TYR A 145 5.29 -3.44 1.36
C TYR A 145 4.29 -2.33 1.77
N GLY A 146 3.55 -1.79 0.81
CA GLY A 146 2.49 -0.83 1.12
C GLY A 146 1.41 -1.40 2.03
N ALA A 147 1.09 -2.70 1.89
CA ALA A 147 0.15 -3.37 2.79
C ALA A 147 0.73 -3.53 4.20
N LEU A 148 2.03 -3.82 4.35
CA LEU A 148 2.70 -3.77 5.66
C LEU A 148 2.54 -2.38 6.30
N LEU A 149 2.84 -1.31 5.56
CA LEU A 149 2.70 0.07 6.09
C LEU A 149 1.26 0.37 6.52
N MET A 150 0.29 -0.10 5.75
CA MET A 150 -1.14 0.08 6.07
C MET A 150 -1.54 -0.71 7.32
N VAL A 151 -1.06 -1.95 7.48
CA VAL A 151 -1.29 -2.76 8.69
C VAL A 151 -0.71 -2.07 9.92
N LEU A 152 0.54 -1.58 9.85
CA LEU A 152 1.18 -0.87 10.96
C LEU A 152 0.46 0.45 11.31
N HIS A 153 -0.04 1.17 10.31
CA HIS A 153 -0.82 2.38 10.51
C HIS A 153 -2.15 2.07 11.18
N GLU A 154 -2.96 1.19 10.58
CA GLU A 154 -4.31 0.89 11.05
C GLU A 154 -4.33 0.26 12.45
N ALA A 155 -3.36 -0.58 12.77
CA ALA A 155 -3.21 -1.16 14.11
C ALA A 155 -2.96 -0.11 15.19
N LYS A 156 -2.23 0.97 14.86
CA LYS A 156 -1.83 2.01 15.80
C LYS A 156 -2.79 3.20 15.85
N THR A 157 -3.28 3.61 14.68
CA THR A 157 -4.12 4.80 14.50
C THR A 157 -5.21 4.47 13.48
N PRO A 158 -6.30 3.80 13.90
CA PRO A 158 -7.38 3.40 13.00
C PRO A 158 -8.02 4.61 12.31
N ILE A 159 -8.11 4.55 10.98
CA ILE A 159 -8.72 5.60 10.16
C ILE A 159 -9.58 5.04 9.01
N TYR A 160 -9.35 3.78 8.63
CA TYR A 160 -10.03 3.18 7.49
C TYR A 160 -11.37 2.56 7.88
N ASP A 161 -12.37 2.70 7.01
CA ASP A 161 -13.63 1.96 7.09
C ASP A 161 -13.48 0.52 6.59
N GLY A 162 -12.42 0.24 5.85
CA GLY A 162 -11.99 -1.09 5.41
C GLY A 162 -10.63 -1.05 4.73
N VAL A 163 -9.87 -2.14 4.80
CA VAL A 163 -8.55 -2.26 4.18
C VAL A 163 -8.48 -3.42 3.20
N CYS A 164 -8.06 -3.16 1.96
CA CYS A 164 -7.76 -4.14 0.93
C CYS A 164 -6.24 -4.33 0.84
N LEU A 165 -5.76 -5.47 1.32
CA LEU A 165 -4.35 -5.81 1.42
C LEU A 165 -4.00 -6.84 0.34
N MET A 166 -3.16 -6.44 -0.61
CA MET A 166 -2.83 -7.23 -1.80
C MET A 166 -1.39 -7.75 -1.71
N GLY A 167 -1.17 -9.04 -1.90
CA GLY A 167 0.16 -9.65 -1.95
C GLY A 167 0.94 -9.53 -0.63
N PHE A 168 0.26 -9.60 0.50
CA PHE A 168 0.89 -9.46 1.81
C PHE A 168 0.53 -10.61 2.76
N HIS A 169 1.53 -11.10 3.46
CA HIS A 169 1.44 -12.13 4.50
C HIS A 169 2.26 -11.74 5.71
N THR A 170 1.79 -12.07 6.91
CA THR A 170 2.55 -11.84 8.15
C THR A 170 3.63 -12.88 8.40
N CYS A 171 3.56 -14.04 7.78
CA CYS A 171 4.54 -15.12 7.92
C CYS A 171 5.85 -14.89 7.15
N GLY A 172 6.03 -13.71 6.57
CA GLY A 172 7.26 -13.33 5.88
C GLY A 172 7.52 -14.09 4.58
N LEU A 173 8.78 -14.14 4.17
CA LEU A 173 9.27 -14.85 2.98
C LEU A 173 10.32 -15.90 3.38
N PRO A 174 9.92 -16.99 4.03
CA PRO A 174 10.85 -17.94 4.68
C PRO A 174 11.80 -18.66 3.71
N VAL A 175 11.47 -18.72 2.43
CA VAL A 175 12.35 -19.31 1.40
C VAL A 175 13.45 -18.36 0.96
N GLN A 176 13.39 -17.09 1.31
CA GLN A 176 14.37 -16.06 0.92
C GLN A 176 15.34 -15.69 2.02
N ILE A 177 15.18 -16.24 3.22
CA ILE A 177 16.07 -16.02 4.37
C ILE A 177 16.71 -17.32 4.83
N ASN A 178 17.85 -17.19 5.49
CA ASN A 178 18.59 -18.33 6.06
C ASN A 178 17.89 -18.90 7.32
N GLU A 179 18.40 -20.03 7.83
CA GLU A 179 17.82 -20.69 9.01
C GLU A 179 17.96 -19.85 10.29
N GLU A 180 19.08 -19.13 10.44
CA GLU A 180 19.30 -18.29 11.62
C GLU A 180 18.29 -17.14 11.69
N ASP A 181 18.01 -16.50 10.54
CA ASP A 181 17.02 -15.43 10.47
C ASP A 181 15.60 -15.96 10.67
N ARG A 182 15.31 -17.16 10.16
CA ARG A 182 14.00 -17.82 10.39
C ARG A 182 13.75 -18.19 11.84
N ALA A 183 14.81 -18.48 12.60
CA ALA A 183 14.74 -18.87 13.99
C ALA A 183 14.77 -17.69 14.97
N LEU A 184 14.83 -16.45 14.49
CA LEU A 184 14.78 -15.26 15.35
C LEU A 184 13.45 -15.18 16.09
N ASP A 185 13.52 -14.87 17.37
CA ASP A 185 12.31 -14.49 18.11
C ASP A 185 11.72 -13.20 17.49
N PRO A 186 10.43 -13.18 17.13
CA PRO A 186 9.83 -12.06 16.42
C PRO A 186 9.88 -10.74 17.21
N LEU A 187 9.71 -10.77 18.54
CA LEU A 187 9.75 -9.56 19.37
C LEU A 187 11.18 -9.01 19.41
N TYR A 188 12.14 -9.88 19.67
CA TYR A 188 13.56 -9.51 19.63
C TYR A 188 13.96 -8.94 18.26
N ALA A 189 13.55 -9.61 17.18
CA ALA A 189 13.88 -9.18 15.82
C ALA A 189 13.28 -7.80 15.50
N ARG A 190 12.05 -7.53 15.95
CA ARG A 190 11.40 -6.24 15.76
C ARG A 190 12.09 -5.12 16.56
N GLU A 191 12.43 -5.37 17.81
CA GLU A 191 13.13 -4.41 18.67
C GLU A 191 14.53 -4.04 18.15
N HIS A 192 15.22 -5.00 17.53
CA HIS A 192 16.60 -4.85 17.05
C HIS A 192 16.70 -4.78 15.51
N LEU A 193 15.61 -4.46 14.82
CA LEU A 193 15.47 -4.62 13.38
C LEU A 193 16.55 -3.87 12.58
N ILE A 194 16.86 -2.63 12.94
CA ILE A 194 17.89 -1.81 12.26
C ILE A 194 19.27 -2.47 12.41
N ASP A 195 19.64 -2.85 13.62
CA ASP A 195 20.94 -3.46 13.91
C ASP A 195 21.10 -4.83 13.22
N LEU A 196 20.03 -5.61 13.22
CA LEU A 196 20.01 -6.91 12.53
C LEU A 196 20.11 -6.70 11.02
N SER A 197 19.37 -5.76 10.44
CA SER A 197 19.44 -5.47 9.02
C SER A 197 20.82 -5.00 8.58
N ARG A 198 21.49 -4.12 9.36
CA ARG A 198 22.87 -3.68 9.09
C ARG A 198 23.87 -4.82 9.10
N LYS A 199 23.68 -5.83 9.96
CA LYS A 199 24.60 -6.97 10.10
C LYS A 199 24.33 -8.07 9.08
N ARG A 200 23.09 -8.29 8.68
CA ARG A 200 22.65 -9.51 8.02
C ARG A 200 22.07 -9.30 6.63
N PHE A 201 21.60 -8.08 6.33
CA PHE A 201 20.82 -7.82 5.13
C PHE A 201 21.52 -6.83 4.20
N THR A 202 21.76 -7.26 2.96
CA THR A 202 22.32 -6.43 1.89
C THR A 202 21.49 -6.60 0.63
N MET A 203 21.62 -5.67 -0.32
CA MET A 203 20.91 -5.76 -1.62
C MET A 203 21.16 -7.05 -2.39
N SER A 204 22.31 -7.67 -2.22
CA SER A 204 22.59 -8.96 -2.85
C SER A 204 21.75 -10.11 -2.29
N THR A 205 21.10 -9.92 -1.14
CA THR A 205 20.19 -10.91 -0.54
C THR A 205 18.80 -10.91 -1.17
N ILE A 206 18.42 -9.83 -1.89
CA ILE A 206 17.11 -9.73 -2.53
C ILE A 206 17.16 -10.34 -3.93
N THR A 207 16.89 -11.63 -4.03
CA THR A 207 16.67 -12.29 -5.32
C THR A 207 15.18 -12.16 -5.70
N MET A 208 14.83 -11.06 -6.33
CA MET A 208 13.50 -10.92 -6.93
C MET A 208 13.39 -11.84 -8.14
N THR A 209 12.53 -12.84 -8.08
CA THR A 209 12.22 -13.65 -9.26
C THR A 209 11.50 -12.75 -10.27
N PRO A 210 12.02 -12.60 -11.50
CA PRO A 210 11.36 -11.76 -12.51
C PRO A 210 9.92 -12.21 -12.73
N SER A 211 8.99 -11.27 -12.73
CA SER A 211 7.61 -11.56 -13.13
C SER A 211 7.62 -12.05 -14.59
N PRO A 212 7.00 -13.19 -14.92
CA PRO A 212 6.90 -13.65 -16.31
C PRO A 212 5.91 -12.82 -17.12
N SER A 213 5.29 -11.80 -16.54
CA SER A 213 4.40 -10.90 -17.27
C SER A 213 5.23 -10.15 -18.32
N LYS A 214 4.73 -10.10 -19.55
CA LYS A 214 5.36 -9.37 -20.65
C LYS A 214 5.31 -7.84 -20.45
N ARG A 215 4.65 -7.35 -19.40
CA ARG A 215 4.55 -5.93 -19.08
C ARG A 215 5.70 -5.53 -18.15
N PRO A 216 6.48 -4.55 -18.54
CA PRO A 216 7.55 -4.04 -17.70
C PRO A 216 6.94 -3.29 -16.50
N VAL A 217 7.00 -3.88 -15.31
CA VAL A 217 6.80 -3.15 -14.05
C VAL A 217 7.91 -2.10 -13.87
N SER A 218 8.99 -2.22 -14.62
CA SER A 218 10.12 -1.29 -14.64
C SER A 218 9.75 0.19 -14.85
N ALA A 219 8.64 0.47 -15.57
CA ALA A 219 8.16 1.84 -15.75
C ALA A 219 7.60 2.49 -14.48
N VAL A 220 7.26 1.68 -13.47
CA VAL A 220 6.75 2.16 -12.16
C VAL A 220 7.74 1.92 -11.03
N SER A 221 8.82 1.22 -11.31
CA SER A 221 9.94 1.07 -10.39
C SER A 221 10.74 2.37 -10.38
N ALA A 222 10.82 3.02 -9.22
CA ALA A 222 11.53 4.29 -9.06
C ALA A 222 12.05 4.39 -7.64
N THR A 223 12.98 3.52 -7.27
CA THR A 223 13.67 3.65 -5.99
C THR A 223 15.12 4.01 -6.23
N ASP A 224 15.55 5.10 -5.66
CA ASP A 224 16.97 5.44 -5.49
C ASP A 224 17.44 5.04 -4.09
N VAL A 225 16.51 4.76 -3.18
CA VAL A 225 16.77 4.24 -1.84
C VAL A 225 16.33 2.80 -1.76
N ILE A 226 17.21 2.00 -1.27
CA ILE A 226 16.98 0.60 -1.03
C ILE A 226 16.31 0.47 0.35
N TYR A 227 15.15 -0.13 0.39
CA TYR A 227 14.41 -0.41 1.64
C TYR A 227 15.08 -1.55 2.43
N LEU A 228 16.31 -1.36 2.93
CA LEU A 228 17.06 -2.46 3.55
C LEU A 228 16.34 -3.00 4.78
N THR A 229 16.13 -2.16 5.78
CA THR A 229 15.45 -2.56 7.02
C THR A 229 13.99 -2.95 6.80
N SER A 230 13.29 -2.20 5.94
CA SER A 230 11.90 -2.52 5.60
C SER A 230 11.77 -3.84 4.85
N SER A 231 12.66 -4.12 3.90
CA SER A 231 12.68 -5.40 3.17
C SER A 231 13.02 -6.56 4.11
N TYR A 232 13.93 -6.34 5.04
CA TYR A 232 14.28 -7.37 6.02
C TYR A 232 13.09 -7.69 6.93
N MET A 233 12.35 -6.69 7.41
CA MET A 233 11.11 -6.93 8.17
C MET A 233 10.09 -7.74 7.37
N MET A 234 9.91 -7.44 6.09
CA MET A 234 8.99 -8.17 5.20
C MET A 234 9.35 -9.65 5.02
N MET A 235 10.63 -9.99 5.15
CA MET A 235 11.11 -11.35 4.97
C MET A 235 11.06 -12.18 6.25
N LEU A 236 11.22 -11.54 7.42
CA LEU A 236 11.18 -12.21 8.70
C LEU A 236 9.75 -12.65 9.05
N PRO A 237 9.58 -13.87 9.58
CA PRO A 237 8.26 -14.38 9.93
C PRO A 237 7.66 -13.64 11.13
N GLU A 238 6.37 -13.40 11.07
CA GLU A 238 5.48 -13.00 12.18
C GLU A 238 5.72 -11.62 12.82
N LEU A 239 6.67 -10.81 12.31
CA LEU A 239 6.96 -9.50 12.90
C LEU A 239 5.75 -8.54 12.87
N ALA A 240 4.86 -8.68 11.89
CA ALA A 240 3.65 -7.87 11.75
C ALA A 240 2.36 -8.60 12.21
N THR A 241 2.47 -9.83 12.72
CA THR A 241 1.31 -10.61 13.16
C THR A 241 0.54 -9.95 14.32
N PRO A 242 1.20 -9.35 15.34
CA PRO A 242 0.48 -8.63 16.39
C PRO A 242 -0.31 -7.43 15.86
N ASP A 243 0.24 -6.72 14.86
CA ASP A 243 -0.45 -5.57 14.25
C ASP A 243 -1.64 -6.03 13.43
N ALA A 244 -1.49 -7.08 12.62
CA ALA A 244 -2.59 -7.66 11.86
C ALA A 244 -3.73 -8.13 12.78
N ALA A 245 -3.41 -8.77 13.90
CA ALA A 245 -4.39 -9.20 14.88
C ALA A 245 -5.07 -8.04 15.64
N ALA A 246 -4.44 -6.87 15.68
CA ALA A 246 -5.02 -5.67 16.31
C ALA A 246 -6.06 -4.96 15.42
N ILE A 247 -6.07 -5.21 14.12
CA ILE A 247 -7.02 -4.59 13.17
C ILE A 247 -8.44 -5.05 13.50
N LYS A 248 -9.35 -4.08 13.66
CA LYS A 248 -10.80 -4.30 13.91
C LYS A 248 -11.66 -4.06 12.68
N THR A 249 -11.15 -3.28 11.77
CA THR A 249 -11.78 -2.88 10.50
C THR A 249 -11.99 -4.09 9.59
N PRO A 250 -13.00 -4.11 8.72
CA PRO A 250 -13.15 -5.12 7.67
C PRO A 250 -11.89 -5.24 6.80
N VAL A 251 -11.46 -6.47 6.54
CA VAL A 251 -10.24 -6.79 5.79
C VAL A 251 -10.56 -7.59 4.54
N MET A 252 -10.14 -7.09 3.38
CA MET A 252 -10.09 -7.87 2.14
C MET A 252 -8.64 -8.25 1.83
N LEU A 253 -8.35 -9.53 1.80
CA LEU A 253 -7.06 -10.08 1.41
C LEU A 253 -7.12 -10.51 -0.05
N VAL A 254 -6.13 -10.10 -0.85
CA VAL A 254 -6.02 -10.47 -2.26
C VAL A 254 -4.65 -11.05 -2.53
N LEU A 255 -4.62 -12.28 -3.00
CA LEU A 255 -3.39 -13.03 -3.29
C LEU A 255 -3.48 -13.68 -4.66
N GLY A 256 -2.38 -13.82 -5.35
CA GLY A 256 -2.29 -14.66 -6.54
C GLY A 256 -2.08 -16.13 -6.16
N ASP A 257 -2.53 -17.08 -6.97
CA ASP A 257 -2.25 -18.51 -6.80
C ASP A 257 -0.75 -18.83 -7.00
N GLY A 258 0.00 -17.95 -7.69
CA GLY A 258 1.44 -18.00 -7.84
C GLY A 258 2.17 -16.85 -7.11
N ASP A 259 1.62 -16.34 -6.01
CA ASP A 259 2.23 -15.28 -5.20
C ASP A 259 3.50 -15.77 -4.47
N LEU A 260 4.18 -14.87 -3.78
CA LEU A 260 5.47 -15.15 -3.11
C LEU A 260 5.31 -16.11 -1.92
N HIS A 261 4.12 -16.29 -1.40
CA HIS A 261 3.85 -17.10 -0.22
C HIS A 261 3.25 -18.48 -0.58
N PRO A 262 3.73 -19.57 0.06
CA PRO A 262 3.30 -20.93 -0.28
C PRO A 262 1.88 -21.29 0.20
N ASP A 263 1.36 -20.63 1.25
CA ASP A 263 0.04 -20.93 1.82
C ASP A 263 -0.84 -19.68 1.88
N THR A 264 -1.51 -19.39 0.76
CA THR A 264 -2.44 -18.26 0.62
C THR A 264 -3.66 -18.39 1.54
N HIS A 265 -4.11 -19.61 1.84
CA HIS A 265 -5.31 -19.88 2.63
C HIS A 265 -5.10 -19.71 4.14
N ALA A 266 -3.86 -19.74 4.62
CA ALA A 266 -3.54 -19.48 6.03
C ALA A 266 -3.57 -17.99 6.40
N THR A 267 -3.46 -17.08 5.42
CA THR A 267 -3.35 -15.63 5.66
C THR A 267 -4.47 -15.01 6.51
N PRO A 268 -5.76 -15.39 6.34
CA PRO A 268 -6.85 -14.82 7.13
C PRO A 268 -6.70 -14.99 8.64
N ALA A 269 -6.03 -16.05 9.09
CA ALA A 269 -5.87 -16.34 10.53
C ALA A 269 -5.10 -15.23 11.28
N ALA A 270 -4.25 -14.47 10.60
CA ALA A 270 -3.50 -13.37 11.19
C ALA A 270 -4.40 -12.18 11.60
N TYR A 271 -5.57 -12.02 10.98
CA TYR A 271 -6.48 -10.89 11.20
C TYR A 271 -7.60 -11.21 12.19
N SER A 272 -7.25 -11.89 13.27
CA SER A 272 -8.20 -12.40 14.28
C SER A 272 -9.00 -11.30 15.00
N GLY A 273 -8.56 -10.05 14.94
CA GLY A 273 -9.27 -8.91 15.53
C GLY A 273 -10.43 -8.41 14.66
N SER A 274 -10.41 -8.65 13.36
CA SER A 274 -11.47 -8.25 12.44
C SER A 274 -12.62 -9.26 12.47
N SER A 275 -13.86 -8.75 12.46
CA SER A 275 -15.07 -9.59 12.36
C SER A 275 -15.47 -9.91 10.92
N ASP A 276 -14.84 -9.27 9.94
CA ASP A 276 -15.12 -9.45 8.51
C ASP A 276 -13.81 -9.59 7.73
N VAL A 277 -13.43 -10.82 7.39
CA VAL A 277 -12.22 -11.11 6.62
C VAL A 277 -12.60 -11.85 5.34
N THR A 278 -12.42 -11.17 4.21
CA THR A 278 -12.64 -11.74 2.87
C THR A 278 -11.30 -12.10 2.23
N LEU A 279 -11.14 -13.33 1.76
CA LEU A 279 -9.99 -13.76 0.97
C LEU A 279 -10.38 -13.94 -0.50
N ILE A 280 -9.58 -13.37 -1.39
CA ILE A 280 -9.65 -13.58 -2.84
C ILE A 280 -8.31 -14.17 -3.30
N VAL A 281 -8.37 -15.35 -3.91
CA VAL A 281 -7.22 -15.95 -4.59
C VAL A 281 -7.43 -15.81 -6.10
N LEU A 282 -6.54 -15.06 -6.74
CA LEU A 282 -6.59 -14.78 -8.17
C LEU A 282 -5.87 -15.88 -8.94
N SER A 283 -6.59 -16.55 -9.84
CA SER A 283 -6.00 -17.59 -10.69
C SER A 283 -5.00 -17.01 -11.69
N GLU A 284 -3.97 -17.79 -12.03
CA GLU A 284 -2.92 -17.47 -13.01
C GLU A 284 -2.27 -16.10 -12.73
N THR A 285 -2.20 -15.72 -11.45
CA THR A 285 -1.74 -14.41 -11.01
C THR A 285 -0.59 -14.57 -10.04
N ARG A 286 0.47 -13.79 -10.24
CA ARG A 286 1.59 -13.69 -9.33
C ARG A 286 1.56 -12.36 -8.58
N HIS A 287 2.64 -12.05 -7.88
CA HIS A 287 2.73 -10.94 -6.93
C HIS A 287 2.24 -9.57 -7.46
N ASN A 288 2.57 -9.20 -8.69
CA ASN A 288 2.17 -7.90 -9.27
C ASN A 288 0.79 -7.98 -9.92
N HIS A 289 -0.27 -8.04 -9.14
CA HIS A 289 -1.64 -8.34 -9.57
C HIS A 289 -2.14 -7.52 -10.76
N PHE A 290 -1.79 -6.24 -10.84
CA PHE A 290 -2.34 -5.31 -11.84
C PHE A 290 -1.81 -5.51 -13.27
N VAL A 291 -0.75 -6.31 -13.45
CA VAL A 291 -0.24 -6.64 -14.79
C VAL A 291 -0.84 -7.93 -15.36
N TYR A 292 -1.72 -8.61 -14.61
CA TYR A 292 -2.39 -9.83 -15.04
C TYR A 292 -3.82 -9.56 -15.50
N PRO A 293 -4.40 -10.42 -16.38
CA PRO A 293 -5.80 -10.27 -16.83
C PRO A 293 -6.82 -10.28 -15.70
N SER A 294 -6.55 -10.98 -14.60
CA SER A 294 -7.37 -11.05 -13.38
C SER A 294 -7.65 -9.67 -12.74
N ARG A 295 -6.87 -8.62 -13.09
CA ARG A 295 -7.05 -7.24 -12.58
C ARG A 295 -8.46 -6.69 -12.78
N THR A 296 -9.09 -6.96 -13.93
CA THR A 296 -10.44 -6.45 -14.21
C THR A 296 -11.45 -6.99 -13.19
N TYR A 297 -11.39 -8.30 -12.93
CA TYR A 297 -12.19 -8.90 -11.87
C TYR A 297 -11.85 -8.32 -10.50
N LEU A 298 -10.57 -8.17 -10.19
CA LEU A 298 -10.10 -7.61 -8.93
C LEU A 298 -10.65 -6.21 -8.70
N PHE A 299 -10.52 -5.30 -9.66
CA PHE A 299 -10.97 -3.91 -9.52
C PHE A 299 -12.48 -3.82 -9.24
N GLU A 300 -13.27 -4.61 -9.96
CA GLU A 300 -14.73 -4.70 -9.72
C GLU A 300 -15.06 -5.28 -8.34
N ARG A 301 -14.31 -6.27 -7.89
CA ARG A 301 -14.52 -6.87 -6.56
C ARG A 301 -14.20 -5.89 -5.45
N VAL A 302 -13.08 -5.18 -5.56
CA VAL A 302 -12.69 -4.15 -4.58
C VAL A 302 -13.72 -3.02 -4.52
N ALA A 303 -14.16 -2.53 -5.69
CA ALA A 303 -15.17 -1.46 -5.74
C ALA A 303 -16.51 -1.87 -5.08
N ARG A 304 -17.00 -3.10 -5.35
CA ARG A 304 -18.24 -3.60 -4.76
C ARG A 304 -18.13 -3.80 -3.26
N TRP A 305 -17.01 -4.36 -2.81
CA TRP A 305 -16.76 -4.55 -1.39
C TRP A 305 -16.69 -3.21 -0.66
N ALA A 306 -15.94 -2.25 -1.18
CA ALA A 306 -15.83 -0.91 -0.60
C ALA A 306 -17.20 -0.19 -0.53
N ALA A 307 -18.09 -0.43 -1.49
CA ALA A 307 -19.45 0.13 -1.46
C ALA A 307 -20.34 -0.50 -0.38
N SER A 308 -20.04 -1.70 0.09
CA SER A 308 -20.81 -2.43 1.11
C SER A 308 -20.36 -2.18 2.56
N LEU A 309 -19.26 -1.50 2.77
CA LEU A 309 -18.70 -1.15 4.10
C LEU A 309 -19.60 -0.18 4.93
#